data_540fc3d09748b5634fa7c9e95d7d3241
#
_entry.id   540fc3d09748b5634fa7c9e95d7d3241
#
_cell.length_a   1.000
_cell.length_b   1.000
_cell.length_c   1.000
_cell.angle_alpha   90.00
_cell.angle_beta   90.00
_cell.angle_gamma   90.00
#
_symmetry.space_group_name_H-M   'P 1'
#
loop_
_entity.id
_entity.type
_entity.pdbx_description
1 polymer ?
#
loop_
_entity_poly.entity_id
_entity_poly.type
_entity_poly.pdbx_seq_one_letter_code
_entity_poly.pdbx_strand_id
1 'polypeptide(L)'
;MKYIYIINGRADKAAKYEDFYKQLKENPHPYEVYTTMGEGDATRYVRLYCDLHPEEEVCFVACGGNGIINGVASGLVGYMNSGDPVASECDNKTIAILYFGGATQDFIINFPGRNFTSVKEMLAGAVTPIDVIQVNDSYCLNVCNVGFNSTVASRANELVAKGKSAHEAYTRGVINAILTSRFNRIKITADGERIARGPMVLCTVANGRRVGGEFNCAPNAKLDDGLMDVCYFRAMSLLRLLLLIPLYRSGEHIGSRPGKNRVLYRQAREVVISSKDLIDLYLDGEQLPGSRFHLKILPGALPLRLPKLETE
;
A
#
# COMPACT_ATOMS: atom_id res chain seq x y z
N MET A 1 -2.79 -18.13 -20.98
CA MET A 1 -2.38 -17.50 -19.70
C MET A 1 -2.39 -18.51 -18.58
N LYS A 2 -1.32 -18.63 -17.80
CA LYS A 2 -1.16 -19.44 -16.60
C LYS A 2 -1.40 -18.58 -15.36
N TYR A 3 -1.96 -19.15 -14.30
CA TYR A 3 -2.18 -18.45 -13.03
C TYR A 3 -1.27 -19.02 -11.94
N ILE A 4 -0.55 -18.16 -11.22
CA ILE A 4 0.30 -18.56 -10.09
C ILE A 4 -0.25 -17.89 -8.83
N TYR A 5 -0.89 -18.70 -7.98
CA TYR A 5 -1.47 -18.25 -6.72
C TYR A 5 -0.39 -18.24 -5.63
N ILE A 6 -0.03 -17.04 -5.17
CA ILE A 6 1.01 -16.84 -4.17
C ILE A 6 0.35 -16.62 -2.81
N ILE A 7 0.46 -17.61 -1.92
CA ILE A 7 -0.18 -17.62 -0.59
C ILE A 7 0.84 -17.34 0.50
N ASN A 8 0.39 -16.66 1.57
CA ASN A 8 1.24 -16.38 2.73
C ASN A 8 1.40 -17.63 3.60
N GLY A 9 2.61 -18.21 3.64
CA GLY A 9 2.91 -19.40 4.44
C GLY A 9 2.83 -19.23 5.97
N ARG A 10 2.82 -17.98 6.48
CA ARG A 10 2.57 -17.68 7.90
C ARG A 10 1.09 -17.62 8.24
N ALA A 11 0.22 -17.67 7.27
CA ALA A 11 -1.21 -17.71 7.51
C ALA A 11 -1.60 -19.10 8.00
N ASP A 12 -1.48 -19.33 9.28
CA ASP A 12 -1.85 -20.50 10.06
C ASP A 12 -3.38 -20.71 10.05
N LYS A 13 -3.97 -20.99 8.88
CA LYS A 13 -5.44 -21.02 8.75
C LYS A 13 -5.92 -21.87 7.58
N ALA A 14 -5.75 -23.19 7.75
CA ALA A 14 -6.36 -24.18 6.88
C ALA A 14 -7.84 -23.83 6.51
N ALA A 15 -8.65 -23.39 7.48
CA ALA A 15 -10.04 -23.02 7.28
C ALA A 15 -10.27 -21.84 6.30
N LYS A 16 -9.39 -20.82 6.28
CA LYS A 16 -9.53 -19.69 5.35
C LYS A 16 -9.22 -20.06 3.90
N TYR A 17 -8.35 -21.05 3.70
CA TYR A 17 -8.00 -21.53 2.37
C TYR A 17 -8.87 -22.70 1.89
N GLU A 18 -9.73 -23.24 2.73
CA GLU A 18 -10.60 -24.37 2.35
C GLU A 18 -11.56 -23.98 1.23
N ASP A 19 -12.20 -22.85 1.35
CA ASP A 19 -13.09 -22.30 0.31
C ASP A 19 -12.30 -21.90 -0.95
N PHE A 20 -11.14 -21.30 -0.79
CA PHE A 20 -10.22 -20.99 -1.89
C PHE A 20 -9.84 -22.25 -2.68
N TYR A 21 -9.42 -23.33 -2.02
CA TYR A 21 -9.09 -24.57 -2.71
C TYR A 21 -10.30 -25.25 -3.37
N LYS A 22 -11.52 -25.06 -2.84
CA LYS A 22 -12.75 -25.48 -3.51
C LYS A 22 -12.95 -24.71 -4.81
N GLN A 23 -12.82 -23.38 -4.77
CA GLN A 23 -12.94 -22.52 -5.94
C GLN A 23 -11.86 -22.82 -7.00
N LEU A 24 -10.62 -23.16 -6.59
CA LEU A 24 -9.55 -23.51 -7.51
C LEU A 24 -9.84 -24.77 -8.34
N LYS A 25 -10.59 -25.73 -7.81
CA LYS A 25 -10.98 -26.94 -8.55
C LYS A 25 -11.87 -26.63 -9.76
N GLU A 26 -12.56 -25.50 -9.72
CA GLU A 26 -13.43 -25.00 -10.79
C GLU A 26 -12.70 -24.09 -11.78
N ASN A 27 -11.41 -23.79 -11.54
CA ASN A 27 -10.60 -22.95 -12.43
C ASN A 27 -10.29 -23.71 -13.74
N PRO A 28 -10.75 -23.21 -14.92
CA PRO A 28 -10.53 -23.85 -16.20
C PRO A 28 -9.12 -23.64 -16.78
N HIS A 29 -8.30 -22.79 -16.16
CA HIS A 29 -6.97 -22.42 -16.65
C HIS A 29 -5.87 -23.20 -15.93
N PRO A 30 -4.70 -23.40 -16.58
CA PRO A 30 -3.52 -23.95 -15.90
C PRO A 30 -3.14 -23.07 -14.70
N TYR A 31 -2.87 -23.71 -13.56
CA TYR A 31 -2.44 -22.96 -12.39
C TYR A 31 -1.41 -23.70 -11.53
N GLU A 32 -0.69 -22.92 -10.75
CA GLU A 32 0.22 -23.36 -9.70
C GLU A 32 -0.09 -22.63 -8.40
N VAL A 33 0.26 -23.21 -7.27
CA VAL A 33 0.17 -22.58 -5.95
C VAL A 33 1.57 -22.54 -5.35
N TYR A 34 2.04 -21.33 -5.05
CA TYR A 34 3.30 -21.08 -4.36
C TYR A 34 3.04 -20.58 -2.95
N THR A 35 3.63 -21.23 -1.96
CA THR A 35 3.54 -20.83 -0.55
C THR A 35 4.82 -20.13 -0.13
N THR A 36 4.72 -18.86 0.29
CA THR A 36 5.89 -18.07 0.71
C THR A 36 6.48 -18.58 2.01
N MET A 37 7.81 -18.56 2.11
CA MET A 37 8.54 -18.98 3.31
C MET A 37 8.83 -17.85 4.31
N GLY A 38 8.65 -16.58 3.89
CA GLY A 38 8.92 -15.44 4.75
C GLY A 38 8.79 -14.09 4.05
N GLU A 39 9.25 -13.06 4.73
CA GLU A 39 9.29 -11.70 4.20
C GLU A 39 10.21 -11.60 2.97
N GLY A 40 9.78 -10.82 1.95
CA GLY A 40 10.51 -10.66 0.69
C GLY A 40 10.46 -11.86 -0.26
N ASP A 41 9.95 -13.03 0.18
CA ASP A 41 9.96 -14.24 -0.65
C ASP A 41 9.03 -14.13 -1.86
N ALA A 42 7.86 -13.51 -1.73
CA ALA A 42 6.97 -13.26 -2.86
C ALA A 42 7.64 -12.40 -3.93
N THR A 43 8.30 -11.32 -3.53
CA THR A 43 9.04 -10.41 -4.42
C THR A 43 10.14 -11.15 -5.18
N ARG A 44 10.93 -11.94 -4.46
CA ARG A 44 12.02 -12.75 -5.05
C ARG A 44 11.47 -13.80 -6.01
N TYR A 45 10.42 -14.53 -5.62
CA TYR A 45 9.81 -15.56 -6.45
C TYR A 45 9.27 -15.00 -7.77
N VAL A 46 8.48 -13.93 -7.72
CA VAL A 46 7.90 -13.31 -8.91
C VAL A 46 9.02 -12.84 -9.86
N ARG A 47 10.04 -12.19 -9.32
CA ARG A 47 11.17 -11.69 -10.11
C ARG A 47 11.92 -12.80 -10.79
N LEU A 48 12.31 -13.83 -10.02
CA LEU A 48 13.01 -15.01 -10.55
C LEU A 48 12.17 -15.77 -11.59
N TYR A 49 10.87 -15.88 -11.36
CA TYR A 49 9.97 -16.52 -12.33
C TYR A 49 9.92 -15.75 -13.65
N CYS A 50 9.83 -14.44 -13.63
CA CYS A 50 9.85 -13.60 -14.81
C CYS A 50 11.18 -13.71 -15.56
N ASP A 51 12.32 -13.72 -14.86
CA ASP A 51 13.65 -13.89 -15.45
C ASP A 51 13.81 -15.25 -16.16
N LEU A 52 13.26 -16.32 -15.59
CA LEU A 52 13.35 -17.68 -16.13
C LEU A 52 12.33 -17.97 -17.26
N HIS A 53 11.20 -17.24 -17.26
CA HIS A 53 10.10 -17.47 -18.20
C HIS A 53 9.64 -16.15 -18.85
N PRO A 54 10.51 -15.41 -19.55
CA PRO A 54 10.18 -14.08 -20.09
C PRO A 54 9.02 -14.12 -21.09
N GLU A 55 8.91 -15.16 -21.91
CA GLU A 55 7.88 -15.28 -22.97
C GLU A 55 6.56 -15.88 -22.48
N GLU A 56 6.49 -16.42 -21.24
CA GLU A 56 5.27 -17.08 -20.74
C GLU A 56 4.23 -16.06 -20.31
N GLU A 57 2.99 -16.21 -20.78
CA GLU A 57 1.86 -15.40 -20.37
C GLU A 57 1.35 -15.83 -18.98
N VAL A 58 1.57 -14.99 -17.94
CA VAL A 58 1.30 -15.33 -16.54
C VAL A 58 0.54 -14.24 -15.80
N CYS A 59 -0.41 -14.67 -14.97
CA CYS A 59 -1.05 -13.84 -13.96
C CYS A 59 -0.61 -14.31 -12.57
N PHE A 60 0.16 -13.47 -11.85
CA PHE A 60 0.50 -13.72 -10.45
C PHE A 60 -0.63 -13.26 -9.55
N VAL A 61 -1.22 -14.18 -8.80
CA VAL A 61 -2.36 -13.89 -7.93
C VAL A 61 -1.89 -13.77 -6.49
N ALA A 62 -1.89 -12.56 -5.96
CA ALA A 62 -1.55 -12.29 -4.57
C ALA A 62 -2.69 -12.73 -3.64
N CYS A 63 -2.49 -13.80 -2.88
CA CYS A 63 -3.49 -14.40 -2.01
C CYS A 63 -3.22 -14.06 -0.55
N GLY A 64 -3.85 -12.98 -0.04
CA GLY A 64 -3.64 -12.55 1.35
C GLY A 64 -3.93 -11.08 1.61
N GLY A 65 -3.25 -10.49 2.59
CA GLY A 65 -3.36 -9.07 2.96
C GLY A 65 -2.33 -8.17 2.27
N ASN A 66 -2.23 -6.91 2.73
CA ASN A 66 -1.40 -5.86 2.09
C ASN A 66 0.07 -6.28 1.85
N GLY A 67 0.71 -6.99 2.79
CA GLY A 67 2.12 -7.39 2.64
C GLY A 67 2.36 -8.35 1.48
N ILE A 68 1.47 -9.36 1.26
CA ILE A 68 1.61 -10.27 0.11
C ILE A 68 1.29 -9.56 -1.21
N ILE A 69 0.30 -8.65 -1.19
CA ILE A 69 -0.08 -7.84 -2.35
C ILE A 69 1.10 -6.96 -2.77
N ASN A 70 1.70 -6.25 -1.82
CA ASN A 70 2.88 -5.42 -2.09
C ASN A 70 4.08 -6.26 -2.56
N GLY A 71 4.34 -7.40 -1.92
CA GLY A 71 5.45 -8.29 -2.31
C GLY A 71 5.34 -8.79 -3.74
N VAL A 72 4.17 -9.24 -4.17
CA VAL A 72 3.93 -9.71 -5.55
C VAL A 72 4.07 -8.56 -6.54
N ALA A 73 3.45 -7.42 -6.26
CA ALA A 73 3.54 -6.24 -7.11
C ALA A 73 4.96 -5.69 -7.22
N SER A 74 5.68 -5.59 -6.10
CA SER A 74 7.08 -5.16 -6.07
C SER A 74 7.98 -6.09 -6.89
N GLY A 75 7.70 -7.39 -6.90
CA GLY A 75 8.42 -8.36 -7.72
C GLY A 75 8.24 -8.08 -9.21
N LEU A 76 7.00 -7.90 -9.66
CA LEU A 76 6.70 -7.65 -11.07
C LEU A 76 7.19 -6.26 -11.53
N VAL A 77 6.86 -5.21 -10.77
CA VAL A 77 7.29 -3.84 -11.11
C VAL A 77 8.82 -3.73 -11.08
N GLY A 78 9.48 -4.39 -10.13
CA GLY A 78 10.93 -4.44 -10.06
C GLY A 78 11.58 -5.20 -11.22
N TYR A 79 10.92 -6.22 -11.77
CA TYR A 79 11.35 -6.88 -13.01
C TYR A 79 11.21 -5.94 -14.20
N MET A 80 10.02 -5.37 -14.43
CA MET A 80 9.73 -4.47 -15.55
C MET A 80 10.59 -3.20 -15.55
N ASN A 81 11.06 -2.75 -14.39
CA ASN A 81 11.94 -1.57 -14.23
C ASN A 81 13.41 -1.94 -13.97
N SER A 82 13.83 -3.15 -14.28
CA SER A 82 15.22 -3.61 -14.08
C SER A 82 16.24 -2.94 -15.02
N GLY A 83 15.79 -2.29 -16.09
CA GLY A 83 16.64 -1.76 -17.15
C GLY A 83 16.99 -2.79 -18.24
N ASP A 84 16.52 -4.03 -18.11
CA ASP A 84 16.59 -5.05 -19.14
C ASP A 84 15.57 -4.72 -20.25
N PRO A 85 15.98 -4.67 -21.54
CA PRO A 85 15.07 -4.43 -22.65
C PRO A 85 13.90 -5.41 -22.71
N VAL A 86 14.15 -6.72 -22.49
CA VAL A 86 13.12 -7.77 -22.50
C VAL A 86 12.11 -7.54 -21.38
N ALA A 87 12.57 -7.19 -20.19
CA ALA A 87 11.72 -6.90 -19.07
C ALA A 87 10.89 -5.63 -19.25
N SER A 88 11.46 -4.58 -19.86
CA SER A 88 10.80 -3.29 -20.07
C SER A 88 9.69 -3.34 -21.12
N GLU A 89 9.75 -4.27 -22.06
CA GLU A 89 8.73 -4.50 -23.10
C GLU A 89 7.71 -5.60 -22.70
N CYS A 90 7.78 -6.07 -21.44
CA CYS A 90 6.97 -7.15 -20.94
C CYS A 90 5.49 -6.73 -20.79
N ASP A 91 4.62 -7.22 -21.64
CA ASP A 91 3.16 -7.02 -21.60
C ASP A 91 2.38 -8.32 -21.26
N ASN A 92 3.09 -9.44 -21.15
CA ASN A 92 2.54 -10.78 -20.94
C ASN A 92 2.46 -11.19 -19.44
N LYS A 93 2.79 -10.28 -18.51
CA LYS A 93 2.72 -10.50 -17.08
C LYS A 93 1.68 -9.57 -16.46
N THR A 94 0.82 -10.13 -15.62
CA THR A 94 -0.18 -9.36 -14.88
C THR A 94 -0.21 -9.79 -13.43
N ILE A 95 -0.82 -8.98 -12.57
CA ILE A 95 -1.15 -9.42 -11.22
C ILE A 95 -2.66 -9.40 -11.00
N ALA A 96 -3.11 -10.24 -10.07
CA ALA A 96 -4.46 -10.21 -9.53
C ALA A 96 -4.40 -10.32 -7.99
N ILE A 97 -5.51 -10.04 -7.33
CA ILE A 97 -5.59 -10.08 -5.87
C ILE A 97 -6.76 -10.97 -5.47
N LEU A 98 -6.50 -11.88 -4.53
CA LEU A 98 -7.50 -12.59 -3.75
C LEU A 98 -7.27 -12.31 -2.27
N TYR A 99 -8.19 -11.59 -1.64
CA TYR A 99 -8.05 -11.13 -0.28
C TYR A 99 -8.61 -12.14 0.73
N PHE A 100 -7.73 -12.79 1.48
CA PHE A 100 -8.09 -13.75 2.53
C PHE A 100 -7.89 -13.22 3.95
N GLY A 101 -7.95 -11.92 4.11
CA GLY A 101 -7.85 -11.24 5.40
C GLY A 101 -6.46 -10.69 5.68
N GLY A 102 -6.45 -9.74 6.56
CA GLY A 102 -5.32 -8.95 7.04
C GLY A 102 -5.82 -7.99 8.10
N ALA A 103 -4.93 -7.18 8.69
CA ALA A 103 -5.32 -6.18 9.68
C ALA A 103 -6.19 -5.07 9.07
N THR A 104 -5.92 -4.72 7.81
CA THR A 104 -6.62 -3.66 7.07
C THR A 104 -6.76 -4.03 5.58
N GLN A 105 -7.71 -3.40 4.90
CA GLN A 105 -7.98 -3.58 3.46
C GLN A 105 -7.53 -2.35 2.66
N ASP A 106 -6.43 -1.73 3.04
CA ASP A 106 -6.06 -0.38 2.61
C ASP A 106 -5.95 -0.20 1.10
N PHE A 107 -5.45 -1.21 0.39
CA PHE A 107 -5.31 -1.13 -1.05
C PHE A 107 -6.63 -1.45 -1.79
N ILE A 108 -7.26 -2.60 -1.46
CA ILE A 108 -8.46 -3.05 -2.19
C ILE A 108 -9.68 -2.16 -1.99
N ILE A 109 -9.74 -1.39 -0.90
CA ILE A 109 -10.83 -0.43 -0.64
C ILE A 109 -10.89 0.71 -1.68
N ASN A 110 -9.82 0.91 -2.46
CA ASN A 110 -9.82 1.85 -3.57
C ASN A 110 -10.66 1.38 -4.78
N PHE A 111 -11.12 0.13 -4.78
CA PHE A 111 -11.90 -0.49 -5.85
C PHE A 111 -13.28 -0.93 -5.37
N PRO A 112 -14.20 0.00 -5.10
CA PRO A 112 -15.53 -0.32 -4.58
C PRO A 112 -16.35 -1.16 -5.58
N GLY A 113 -17.24 -2.01 -5.07
CA GLY A 113 -18.13 -2.85 -5.88
C GLY A 113 -17.44 -4.06 -6.53
N ARG A 114 -16.23 -4.44 -6.07
CA ARG A 114 -15.50 -5.61 -6.58
C ARG A 114 -15.28 -6.64 -5.47
N ASN A 115 -15.50 -7.90 -5.80
CA ASN A 115 -15.33 -9.01 -4.88
C ASN A 115 -13.94 -9.65 -5.00
N PHE A 116 -13.05 -9.27 -4.11
CA PHE A 116 -11.69 -9.80 -4.05
C PHE A 116 -11.56 -11.16 -3.34
N THR A 117 -12.67 -11.83 -3.03
CA THR A 117 -12.65 -13.19 -2.43
C THR A 117 -13.06 -14.28 -3.42
N SER A 118 -13.53 -13.90 -4.60
CA SER A 118 -14.03 -14.81 -5.63
C SER A 118 -13.00 -15.05 -6.73
N VAL A 119 -12.57 -16.30 -6.88
CA VAL A 119 -11.72 -16.72 -8.01
C VAL A 119 -12.45 -16.49 -9.34
N LYS A 120 -13.74 -16.82 -9.41
CA LYS A 120 -14.57 -16.64 -10.61
C LYS A 120 -14.61 -15.18 -11.07
N GLU A 121 -14.88 -14.25 -10.15
CA GLU A 121 -14.95 -12.82 -10.47
C GLU A 121 -13.57 -12.25 -10.86
N MET A 122 -12.49 -12.75 -10.24
CA MET A 122 -11.13 -12.40 -10.59
C MET A 122 -10.78 -12.88 -12.02
N LEU A 123 -11.12 -14.12 -12.37
CA LEU A 123 -10.89 -14.65 -13.72
C LEU A 123 -11.68 -13.90 -14.80
N ALA A 124 -12.93 -13.49 -14.49
CA ALA A 124 -13.81 -12.73 -15.39
C ALA A 124 -13.42 -11.23 -15.47
N GLY A 125 -12.44 -10.79 -14.69
CA GLY A 125 -12.03 -9.40 -14.60
C GLY A 125 -11.14 -8.93 -15.74
N ALA A 126 -10.97 -7.61 -15.86
CA ALA A 126 -10.14 -6.96 -16.85
C ALA A 126 -8.84 -6.42 -16.23
N VAL A 127 -7.79 -6.36 -17.04
CA VAL A 127 -6.52 -5.73 -16.64
C VAL A 127 -6.63 -4.22 -16.76
N THR A 128 -6.25 -3.52 -15.69
CA THR A 128 -6.23 -2.06 -15.61
C THR A 128 -4.83 -1.62 -15.18
N PRO A 129 -4.17 -0.72 -15.89
CA PRO A 129 -2.89 -0.19 -15.46
C PRO A 129 -3.07 0.69 -14.21
N ILE A 130 -2.25 0.44 -13.20
CA ILE A 130 -2.26 1.16 -11.92
C ILE A 130 -0.89 1.79 -11.71
N ASP A 131 -0.89 3.00 -11.18
CA ASP A 131 0.33 3.71 -10.82
C ASP A 131 1.00 3.08 -9.59
N VAL A 132 2.32 3.19 -9.52
CA VAL A 132 3.10 2.69 -8.38
C VAL A 132 4.09 3.77 -7.92
N ILE A 133 4.24 3.96 -6.62
CA ILE A 133 5.28 4.83 -6.08
C ILE A 133 6.57 4.03 -5.97
N GLN A 134 7.61 4.42 -6.71
CA GLN A 134 8.97 3.97 -6.47
C GLN A 134 9.57 4.81 -5.35
N VAL A 135 10.18 4.16 -4.37
CA VAL A 135 10.85 4.80 -3.22
C VAL A 135 12.28 4.26 -3.14
N ASN A 136 13.26 5.02 -3.62
CA ASN A 136 14.61 4.51 -3.84
C ASN A 136 14.56 3.21 -4.66
N ASP A 137 15.00 2.07 -4.08
CA ASP A 137 14.97 0.74 -4.70
C ASP A 137 13.75 -0.11 -4.31
N SER A 138 12.78 0.49 -3.61
CA SER A 138 11.56 -0.17 -3.12
C SER A 138 10.32 0.37 -3.83
N TYR A 139 9.18 -0.32 -3.67
CA TYR A 139 7.91 0.08 -4.26
C TYR A 139 6.80 0.15 -3.21
N CYS A 140 5.85 1.04 -3.42
CA CYS A 140 4.66 1.22 -2.59
C CYS A 140 3.44 1.38 -3.49
N LEU A 141 2.39 0.64 -3.23
CA LEU A 141 1.17 0.64 -4.04
C LEU A 141 0.17 1.70 -3.58
N ASN A 142 0.10 1.89 -2.28
CA ASN A 142 -0.97 2.65 -1.66
C ASN A 142 -0.46 3.90 -0.95
N VAL A 143 0.25 3.78 0.18
CA VAL A 143 0.58 4.94 1.01
C VAL A 143 1.95 4.82 1.66
N CYS A 144 2.76 5.87 1.48
CA CYS A 144 3.99 6.11 2.21
C CYS A 144 3.75 7.07 3.38
N ASN A 145 4.19 6.73 4.60
CA ASN A 145 4.00 7.55 5.79
C ASN A 145 5.30 7.80 6.56
N VAL A 146 5.53 9.03 7.00
CA VAL A 146 6.54 9.39 8.01
C VAL A 146 5.83 9.97 9.22
N GLY A 147 6.17 9.50 10.43
CA GLY A 147 5.67 10.09 11.67
C GLY A 147 5.42 9.07 12.78
N PHE A 148 4.25 8.48 12.89
CA PHE A 148 3.83 7.76 14.10
C PHE A 148 3.62 6.25 13.97
N ASN A 149 4.02 5.63 12.86
CA ASN A 149 3.63 4.24 12.57
C ASN A 149 4.22 3.16 13.50
N SER A 150 5.48 3.29 13.94
CA SER A 150 6.08 2.30 14.87
C SER A 150 5.34 2.23 16.20
N THR A 151 4.94 3.38 16.73
CA THR A 151 4.18 3.47 17.98
C THR A 151 2.75 2.93 17.83
N VAL A 152 2.15 3.08 16.63
CA VAL A 152 0.81 2.53 16.33
C VAL A 152 0.81 1.01 16.40
N ALA A 153 1.72 0.36 15.67
CA ALA A 153 1.77 -1.11 15.61
C ALA A 153 2.04 -1.72 16.99
N SER A 154 3.02 -1.20 17.73
CA SER A 154 3.34 -1.65 19.06
C SER A 154 2.14 -1.53 20.03
N ARG A 155 1.47 -0.37 20.00
CA ARG A 155 0.32 -0.12 20.89
C ARG A 155 -0.92 -0.91 20.50
N ALA A 156 -1.15 -1.10 19.20
CA ALA A 156 -2.24 -1.94 18.71
C ALA A 156 -2.05 -3.40 19.17
N ASN A 157 -0.85 -3.95 19.04
CA ASN A 157 -0.54 -5.30 19.50
C ASN A 157 -0.76 -5.48 21.02
N GLU A 158 -0.35 -4.50 21.84
CA GLU A 158 -0.62 -4.52 23.28
C GLU A 158 -2.13 -4.53 23.59
N LEU A 159 -2.93 -3.76 22.86
CA LEU A 159 -4.36 -3.67 23.08
C LEU A 159 -5.10 -4.93 22.61
N VAL A 160 -4.65 -5.56 21.52
CA VAL A 160 -5.15 -6.88 21.08
C VAL A 160 -4.85 -7.93 22.15
N ALA A 161 -3.63 -7.94 22.70
CA ALA A 161 -3.25 -8.84 23.80
C ALA A 161 -4.12 -8.65 25.04
N LYS A 162 -4.70 -7.45 25.24
CA LYS A 162 -5.66 -7.11 26.32
C LYS A 162 -7.12 -7.38 25.96
N GLY A 163 -7.39 -8.13 24.88
CA GLY A 163 -8.74 -8.55 24.46
C GLY A 163 -9.54 -7.51 23.65
N LYS A 164 -8.91 -6.46 23.17
CA LYS A 164 -9.57 -5.51 22.25
C LYS A 164 -9.64 -6.09 20.84
N SER A 165 -10.66 -5.72 20.08
CA SER A 165 -10.71 -6.06 18.65
C SER A 165 -9.53 -5.44 17.92
N ALA A 166 -9.03 -6.08 16.85
CA ALA A 166 -7.92 -5.55 16.05
C ALA A 166 -8.19 -4.14 15.53
N HIS A 167 -9.42 -3.85 15.14
CA HIS A 167 -9.89 -2.57 14.68
C HIS A 167 -9.83 -1.48 15.77
N GLU A 168 -10.41 -1.75 16.96
CA GLU A 168 -10.37 -0.82 18.11
C GLU A 168 -8.94 -0.59 18.58
N ALA A 169 -8.13 -1.65 18.63
CA ALA A 169 -6.74 -1.59 19.02
C ALA A 169 -5.90 -0.72 18.07
N TYR A 170 -6.11 -0.87 16.76
CA TYR A 170 -5.42 -0.07 15.75
C TYR A 170 -5.82 1.41 15.83
N THR A 171 -7.12 1.71 15.89
CA THR A 171 -7.62 3.09 16.01
C THR A 171 -7.07 3.80 17.26
N ARG A 172 -7.09 3.11 18.42
CA ARG A 172 -6.51 3.62 19.66
C ARG A 172 -4.98 3.76 19.58
N GLY A 173 -4.31 2.84 18.89
CA GLY A 173 -2.89 2.90 18.61
C GLY A 173 -2.52 4.15 17.82
N VAL A 174 -3.25 4.46 16.75
CA VAL A 174 -3.07 5.68 15.95
C VAL A 174 -3.24 6.93 16.80
N ILE A 175 -4.32 7.03 17.56
CA ILE A 175 -4.58 8.19 18.44
C ILE A 175 -3.43 8.36 19.45
N ASN A 176 -3.03 7.28 20.12
CA ASN A 176 -1.95 7.33 21.09
C ASN A 176 -0.61 7.74 20.45
N ALA A 177 -0.28 7.16 19.28
CA ALA A 177 0.93 7.51 18.56
C ALA A 177 0.97 8.99 18.15
N ILE A 178 -0.14 9.54 17.68
CA ILE A 178 -0.28 10.96 17.38
C ILE A 178 -0.02 11.82 18.63
N LEU A 179 -0.51 11.39 19.79
CA LEU A 179 -0.40 12.13 21.05
C LEU A 179 1.00 12.04 21.69
N THR A 180 1.71 10.95 21.45
CA THR A 180 2.99 10.66 22.13
C THR A 180 4.21 10.81 21.22
N SER A 181 4.04 10.95 19.89
CA SER A 181 5.15 11.03 18.95
C SER A 181 5.97 12.31 19.14
N ARG A 182 7.30 12.15 19.14
CA ARG A 182 8.21 13.29 18.99
C ARG A 182 8.09 13.84 17.57
N PHE A 183 8.08 15.16 17.44
CA PHE A 183 8.00 15.80 16.13
C PHE A 183 9.29 15.56 15.32
N ASN A 184 9.20 14.73 14.30
CA ASN A 184 10.28 14.61 13.33
C ASN A 184 10.47 15.93 12.58
N ARG A 185 11.71 16.28 12.28
CA ARG A 185 12.05 17.49 11.51
C ARG A 185 12.47 17.07 10.12
N ILE A 186 11.59 17.29 9.16
CA ILE A 186 11.85 16.93 7.76
C ILE A 186 11.83 18.16 6.84
N LYS A 187 12.42 17.97 5.67
CA LYS A 187 12.29 18.86 4.51
C LYS A 187 11.63 18.04 3.40
N ILE A 188 10.64 18.62 2.75
CA ILE A 188 9.96 18.04 1.60
C ILE A 188 10.15 18.95 0.40
N THR A 189 10.57 18.34 -0.71
CA THR A 189 10.62 18.96 -2.03
C THR A 189 9.67 18.18 -2.93
N ALA A 190 8.80 18.85 -3.65
CA ALA A 190 7.87 18.27 -4.60
C ALA A 190 8.10 18.94 -5.97
N ASP A 191 8.35 18.15 -7.02
CA ASP A 191 8.65 18.60 -8.37
C ASP A 191 9.72 19.70 -8.41
N GLY A 192 10.81 19.52 -7.64
CA GLY A 192 11.91 20.47 -7.52
C GLY A 192 11.66 21.65 -6.57
N GLU A 193 10.42 21.92 -6.16
CA GLU A 193 10.07 23.02 -5.27
C GLU A 193 10.02 22.56 -3.79
N ARG A 194 10.63 23.34 -2.90
CA ARG A 194 10.53 23.08 -1.46
C ARG A 194 9.17 23.50 -0.92
N ILE A 195 8.31 22.52 -0.60
CA ILE A 195 6.96 22.75 -0.11
C ILE A 195 6.85 22.81 1.42
N ALA A 196 7.72 22.09 2.14
CA ALA A 196 7.72 22.09 3.60
C ALA A 196 9.11 21.95 4.20
N ARG A 197 9.29 22.49 5.42
CA ARG A 197 10.47 22.30 6.28
C ARG A 197 10.11 22.54 7.73
N GLY A 198 10.55 21.65 8.61
CA GLY A 198 10.43 21.84 10.06
C GLY A 198 9.80 20.66 10.79
N PRO A 199 9.36 20.90 12.03
CA PRO A 199 8.74 19.87 12.84
C PRO A 199 7.34 19.52 12.29
N MET A 200 7.05 18.23 12.25
CA MET A 200 5.78 17.71 11.77
C MET A 200 5.20 16.64 12.69
N VAL A 201 3.91 16.45 12.60
CA VAL A 201 3.18 15.32 13.22
C VAL A 201 3.22 14.12 12.28
N LEU A 202 2.84 14.35 11.02
CA LEU A 202 2.67 13.32 10.00
C LEU A 202 2.99 13.89 8.62
N CYS A 203 3.61 13.07 7.78
CA CYS A 203 3.67 13.28 6.34
C CYS A 203 3.22 12.00 5.65
N THR A 204 2.22 12.14 4.78
CA THR A 204 1.71 11.09 3.91
C THR A 204 2.02 11.44 2.47
N VAL A 205 2.57 10.49 1.72
CA VAL A 205 2.67 10.54 0.25
C VAL A 205 1.91 9.34 -0.27
N ALA A 206 0.83 9.59 -0.97
CA ALA A 206 -0.18 8.60 -1.27
C ALA A 206 -0.44 8.45 -2.77
N ASN A 207 -0.66 7.22 -3.21
CA ASN A 207 -1.24 6.83 -4.48
C ASN A 207 -2.72 6.45 -4.27
N GLY A 208 -3.03 5.76 -3.16
CA GLY A 208 -4.40 5.44 -2.75
C GLY A 208 -4.91 6.32 -1.63
N ARG A 209 -6.21 6.23 -1.35
CA ARG A 209 -6.93 7.17 -0.47
C ARG A 209 -6.82 6.86 1.02
N ARG A 210 -6.66 5.58 1.40
CA ARG A 210 -6.88 5.13 2.78
C ARG A 210 -5.68 4.42 3.37
N VAL A 211 -5.53 4.60 4.67
CA VAL A 211 -4.53 3.90 5.49
C VAL A 211 -5.16 3.44 6.79
N GLY A 212 -4.76 2.25 7.28
CA GLY A 212 -5.27 1.70 8.52
C GLY A 212 -6.75 1.35 8.50
N GLY A 213 -7.31 1.06 7.32
CA GLY A 213 -8.70 0.67 7.10
C GLY A 213 -9.70 1.83 7.14
N GLU A 214 -9.51 2.82 8.03
CA GLU A 214 -10.51 3.85 8.29
C GLU A 214 -10.10 5.26 7.89
N PHE A 215 -8.80 5.56 7.91
CA PHE A 215 -8.34 6.93 7.72
C PHE A 215 -8.24 7.28 6.23
N ASN A 216 -9.04 8.23 5.78
CA ASN A 216 -9.01 8.77 4.43
C ASN A 216 -7.91 9.85 4.34
N CYS A 217 -6.67 9.39 4.30
CA CYS A 217 -5.47 10.24 4.42
C CYS A 217 -5.19 11.11 3.20
N ALA A 218 -5.67 10.70 2.03
CA ALA A 218 -5.52 11.39 0.75
C ALA A 218 -6.84 11.33 -0.04
N PRO A 219 -7.85 12.11 0.32
CA PRO A 219 -9.19 11.99 -0.25
C PRO A 219 -9.28 12.24 -1.75
N ASN A 220 -8.32 12.95 -2.33
CA ASN A 220 -8.26 13.26 -3.75
C ASN A 220 -7.42 12.27 -4.56
N ALA A 221 -6.72 11.34 -3.92
CA ALA A 221 -5.83 10.40 -4.58
C ALA A 221 -6.57 9.51 -5.59
N LYS A 222 -5.90 9.24 -6.71
CA LYS A 222 -6.34 8.31 -7.76
C LYS A 222 -5.17 7.41 -8.12
N LEU A 223 -5.47 6.16 -8.40
CA LEU A 223 -4.45 5.15 -8.70
C LEU A 223 -3.96 5.16 -10.16
N ASP A 224 -4.43 6.10 -10.98
CA ASP A 224 -4.24 6.09 -12.44
C ASP A 224 -4.10 7.50 -13.06
N ASP A 225 -3.75 8.51 -12.25
CA ASP A 225 -3.62 9.90 -12.74
C ASP A 225 -2.16 10.37 -12.89
N GLY A 226 -1.20 9.50 -12.60
CA GLY A 226 0.23 9.80 -12.67
C GLY A 226 0.71 10.78 -11.63
N LEU A 227 0.02 10.91 -10.48
CA LEU A 227 0.33 11.86 -9.42
C LEU A 227 0.35 11.18 -8.05
N MET A 228 1.19 11.69 -7.15
CA MET A 228 1.17 11.37 -5.72
C MET A 228 0.53 12.52 -4.95
N ASP A 229 -0.29 12.19 -3.98
CA ASP A 229 -0.92 13.13 -3.07
C ASP A 229 -0.07 13.32 -1.81
N VAL A 230 0.47 14.51 -1.60
CA VAL A 230 1.31 14.85 -0.44
C VAL A 230 0.49 15.60 0.59
N CYS A 231 0.27 14.96 1.75
CA CYS A 231 -0.37 15.58 2.91
C CYS A 231 0.66 15.75 4.03
N TYR A 232 0.99 16.99 4.38
CA TYR A 232 1.96 17.31 5.42
C TYR A 232 1.31 18.06 6.59
N PHE A 233 1.38 17.47 7.77
CA PHE A 233 0.85 18.03 9.01
C PHE A 233 1.97 18.66 9.83
N ARG A 234 2.04 19.97 9.86
CA ARG A 234 2.98 20.73 10.69
C ARG A 234 2.72 20.44 12.17
N ALA A 235 3.75 20.52 12.98
CA ALA A 235 3.59 20.49 14.43
C ALA A 235 2.53 21.51 14.90
N MET A 236 1.63 21.06 15.75
CA MET A 236 0.53 21.85 16.27
C MET A 236 0.19 21.48 17.71
N SER A 237 -0.66 22.28 18.36
CA SER A 237 -1.12 21.97 19.72
C SER A 237 -1.99 20.72 19.75
N LEU A 238 -1.98 20.03 20.88
CA LEU A 238 -2.76 18.81 21.11
C LEU A 238 -4.26 19.03 20.84
N LEU A 239 -4.82 20.14 21.32
CA LEU A 239 -6.24 20.45 21.10
C LEU A 239 -6.57 20.52 19.61
N ARG A 240 -5.73 21.19 18.81
CA ARG A 240 -5.92 21.29 17.36
C ARG A 240 -5.80 19.92 16.68
N LEU A 241 -4.88 19.09 17.15
CA LEU A 241 -4.68 17.74 16.65
C LEU A 241 -5.90 16.85 16.92
N LEU A 242 -6.46 16.92 18.15
CA LEU A 242 -7.69 16.20 18.51
C LEU A 242 -8.88 16.59 17.62
N LEU A 243 -9.00 17.87 17.26
CA LEU A 243 -10.04 18.34 16.33
C LEU A 243 -9.81 17.87 14.89
N LEU A 244 -8.56 17.56 14.49
CA LEU A 244 -8.22 17.07 13.16
C LEU A 244 -8.41 15.55 12.99
N ILE A 245 -8.34 14.75 14.06
CA ILE A 245 -8.46 13.29 13.96
C ILE A 245 -9.76 12.85 13.26
N PRO A 246 -10.97 13.31 13.66
CA PRO A 246 -12.20 12.92 12.98
C PRO A 246 -12.24 13.40 11.52
N LEU A 247 -11.70 14.58 11.23
CA LEU A 247 -11.63 15.11 9.87
C LEU A 247 -10.60 14.35 9.00
N TYR A 248 -9.52 13.85 9.60
CA TYR A 248 -8.56 12.98 8.91
C TYR A 248 -9.18 11.61 8.60
N ARG A 249 -10.01 11.10 9.50
CA ARG A 249 -10.76 9.86 9.28
C ARG A 249 -11.78 10.00 8.14
N SER A 250 -12.54 11.11 8.08
CA SER A 250 -13.52 11.36 7.01
C SER A 250 -12.91 11.85 5.70
N GLY A 251 -11.65 12.35 5.71
CA GLY A 251 -11.01 12.98 4.56
C GLY A 251 -11.24 14.48 4.43
N GLU A 252 -11.88 15.10 5.41
CA GLU A 252 -12.23 16.53 5.40
C GLU A 252 -11.16 17.44 6.02
N HIS A 253 -9.97 16.87 6.31
CA HIS A 253 -8.87 17.61 6.95
C HIS A 253 -8.22 18.67 6.04
N ILE A 254 -8.28 18.47 4.71
CA ILE A 254 -7.74 19.41 3.72
C ILE A 254 -8.66 20.66 3.68
N GLY A 255 -8.06 21.83 3.86
CA GLY A 255 -8.80 23.10 3.88
C GLY A 255 -9.68 23.35 5.11
N SER A 256 -9.73 22.42 6.05
CA SER A 256 -10.52 22.55 7.28
C SER A 256 -10.04 23.70 8.19
N ARG A 257 -10.95 24.24 9.02
CA ARG A 257 -10.61 25.27 10.02
C ARG A 257 -9.46 24.85 10.96
N PRO A 258 -9.48 23.67 11.60
CA PRO A 258 -8.38 23.20 12.43
C PRO A 258 -7.08 22.98 11.64
N GLY A 259 -7.21 22.60 10.36
CA GLY A 259 -6.08 22.36 9.46
C GLY A 259 -5.45 23.62 8.87
N LYS A 260 -6.14 24.76 8.92
CA LYS A 260 -5.68 26.03 8.31
C LYS A 260 -4.25 26.38 8.73
N ASN A 261 -3.36 26.57 7.73
CA ASN A 261 -1.93 26.84 7.90
C ASN A 261 -1.13 25.71 8.59
N ARG A 262 -1.72 24.55 8.87
CA ARG A 262 -1.09 23.39 9.52
C ARG A 262 -1.09 22.16 8.65
N VAL A 263 -2.13 21.96 7.85
CA VAL A 263 -2.19 20.90 6.84
C VAL A 263 -1.85 21.53 5.49
N LEU A 264 -0.82 21.01 4.85
CA LEU A 264 -0.44 21.33 3.48
C LEU A 264 -0.79 20.14 2.61
N TYR A 265 -1.43 20.40 1.50
CA TYR A 265 -1.72 19.41 0.47
C TYR A 265 -1.15 19.86 -0.86
N ARG A 266 -0.52 18.92 -1.59
CA ARG A 266 -0.02 19.12 -2.95
C ARG A 266 0.02 17.80 -3.71
N GLN A 267 -0.29 17.82 -4.99
CA GLN A 267 0.01 16.72 -5.90
C GLN A 267 1.37 16.93 -6.55
N ALA A 268 2.09 15.83 -6.81
CA ALA A 268 3.42 15.86 -7.40
C ALA A 268 3.76 14.54 -8.11
N ARG A 269 4.68 14.60 -9.06
CA ARG A 269 5.24 13.41 -9.72
C ARG A 269 6.51 12.92 -9.06
N GLU A 270 7.21 13.81 -8.39
CA GLU A 270 8.46 13.53 -7.71
C GLU A 270 8.46 14.19 -6.33
N VAL A 271 8.81 13.44 -5.29
CA VAL A 271 8.89 13.93 -3.92
C VAL A 271 10.19 13.49 -3.30
N VAL A 272 10.92 14.44 -2.70
CA VAL A 272 12.11 14.14 -1.89
C VAL A 272 11.83 14.49 -0.44
N ILE A 273 11.89 13.48 0.44
CA ILE A 273 11.80 13.64 1.89
C ILE A 273 13.22 13.52 2.45
N SER A 274 13.65 14.48 3.24
CA SER A 274 14.96 14.44 3.90
C SER A 274 14.89 14.92 5.34
N SER A 275 15.72 14.31 6.19
CA SER A 275 15.91 14.65 7.60
C SER A 275 17.41 14.75 7.91
N LYS A 276 17.76 15.40 9.02
CA LYS A 276 19.12 15.34 9.57
C LYS A 276 19.37 14.06 10.36
N ASP A 277 18.30 13.52 10.95
CA ASP A 277 18.31 12.31 11.74
C ASP A 277 17.78 11.13 10.91
N LEU A 278 18.09 9.91 11.33
CA LEU A 278 17.43 8.71 10.81
C LEU A 278 15.95 8.77 11.18
N ILE A 279 15.11 8.52 10.18
CA ILE A 279 13.66 8.43 10.33
C ILE A 279 13.17 7.18 9.62
N ASP A 280 12.00 6.71 10.00
CA ASP A 280 11.34 5.59 9.37
C ASP A 280 10.26 6.08 8.39
N LEU A 281 10.40 5.70 7.13
CA LEU A 281 9.34 5.78 6.14
C LEU A 281 8.64 4.42 6.09
N TYR A 282 7.32 4.41 6.17
CA TYR A 282 6.53 3.19 6.07
C TYR A 282 5.87 3.10 4.69
N LEU A 283 6.12 2.00 3.99
CA LEU A 283 5.60 1.69 2.66
C LEU A 283 4.54 0.60 2.80
N ASP A 284 3.26 0.94 2.66
CA ASP A 284 2.14 0.00 2.85
C ASP A 284 2.20 -0.79 4.19
N GLY A 285 2.85 -0.21 5.19
CA GLY A 285 3.05 -0.77 6.52
C GLY A 285 4.43 -1.39 6.76
N GLU A 286 5.28 -1.55 5.76
CA GLU A 286 6.67 -2.02 5.88
C GLU A 286 7.62 -0.86 6.17
N GLN A 287 8.53 -1.06 7.12
CA GLN A 287 9.46 -0.03 7.59
C GLN A 287 10.69 0.08 6.69
N LEU A 288 11.00 1.28 6.22
CA LEU A 288 12.21 1.62 5.50
C LEU A 288 12.97 2.72 6.27
N PRO A 289 14.05 2.39 6.99
CA PRO A 289 14.85 3.39 7.69
C PRO A 289 15.74 4.18 6.73
N GLY A 290 15.91 5.49 7.00
CA GLY A 290 16.75 6.34 6.18
C GLY A 290 16.74 7.80 6.61
N SER A 291 17.56 8.62 6.00
CA SER A 291 17.57 10.08 6.18
C SER A 291 17.18 10.85 4.91
N ARG A 292 17.11 10.14 3.79
CA ARG A 292 16.70 10.69 2.49
C ARG A 292 15.96 9.63 1.67
N PHE A 293 14.77 9.99 1.24
CA PHE A 293 13.92 9.17 0.39
C PHE A 293 13.55 9.95 -0.87
N HIS A 294 13.74 9.31 -2.01
CA HIS A 294 13.35 9.81 -3.32
C HIS A 294 12.14 9.00 -3.77
N LEU A 295 11.00 9.65 -3.89
CA LEU A 295 9.73 9.05 -4.30
C LEU A 295 9.39 9.55 -5.70
N LYS A 296 9.07 8.64 -6.59
CA LYS A 296 8.67 8.93 -7.97
C LYS A 296 7.44 8.11 -8.30
N ILE A 297 6.42 8.72 -8.91
CA ILE A 297 5.31 7.97 -9.46
C ILE A 297 5.75 7.30 -10.78
N LEU A 298 5.38 6.05 -10.94
CA LEU A 298 5.53 5.27 -12.16
C LEU A 298 4.13 5.07 -12.74
N PRO A 299 3.70 5.88 -13.71
CA PRO A 299 2.35 5.81 -14.27
C PRO A 299 2.09 4.47 -14.95
N GLY A 300 0.95 3.83 -14.60
CA GLY A 300 0.49 2.60 -15.21
C GLY A 300 1.42 1.38 -15.03
N ALA A 301 2.40 1.46 -14.12
CA ALA A 301 3.47 0.46 -14.00
C ALA A 301 3.01 -0.91 -13.50
N LEU A 302 1.78 -1.02 -12.97
CA LEU A 302 1.24 -2.28 -12.47
C LEU A 302 0.03 -2.72 -13.29
N PRO A 303 0.14 -3.74 -14.16
CA PRO A 303 -0.98 -4.32 -14.88
C PRO A 303 -1.84 -5.19 -13.93
N LEU A 304 -2.81 -4.56 -13.25
CA LEU A 304 -3.65 -5.19 -12.25
C LEU A 304 -4.95 -5.72 -12.87
N ARG A 305 -5.18 -7.04 -12.77
CA ARG A 305 -6.47 -7.65 -13.09
C ARG A 305 -7.43 -7.42 -11.93
N LEU A 306 -8.41 -6.56 -12.16
CA LEU A 306 -9.46 -6.25 -11.19
C LEU A 306 -10.63 -7.24 -11.35
N PRO A 307 -11.19 -7.80 -10.28
CA PRO A 307 -12.40 -8.63 -10.35
C PRO A 307 -13.52 -7.91 -11.11
N LYS A 308 -14.39 -8.68 -11.78
CA LYS A 308 -15.57 -8.12 -12.44
C LYS A 308 -16.41 -7.33 -11.42
N LEU A 309 -16.98 -6.19 -11.83
CA LEU A 309 -17.92 -5.46 -10.98
C LEU A 309 -19.14 -6.34 -10.69
N GLU A 310 -19.57 -6.37 -9.44
CA GLU A 310 -20.86 -6.92 -9.06
C GLU A 310 -21.90 -5.99 -9.71
N THR A 311 -22.60 -6.49 -10.73
CA THR A 311 -23.78 -5.81 -11.27
C THR A 311 -24.91 -5.95 -10.25
N GLU A 312 -25.51 -4.83 -9.83
CA GLU A 312 -26.76 -4.81 -9.08
C GLU A 312 -27.87 -5.66 -9.73
#